data_d2221ae6c2e02865a795c0679ca6d71b
#
_entry.id   d2221ae6c2e02865a795c0679ca6d71b
#
_cell.length_a   1.000
_cell.length_b   1.000
_cell.length_c   1.000
_cell.angle_alpha   90.00
_cell.angle_beta   90.00
_cell.angle_gamma   90.00
#
_symmetry.space_group_name_H-M   'P 1'
#
loop_
_entity.id
_entity.type
_entity.pdbx_description
1 polymer ?
#
loop_
_entity_poly.entity_id
_entity_poly.type
_entity_poly.pdbx_seq_one_letter_code
_entity_poly.pdbx_strand_id
1 'polypeptide(L)'
;MMRRSSTLAFAVATVVAVAWISGCRSTTPGSSGGPWDVPRAEFLVWHPDDEHFTQDRALETSGLAFTDDAMVAPSEKYARLLFFDRGLEARVVDLGVPLHAELEGVAWHSGSLFLCDEAHAAVYRVDLSEATKLVPRLAAVELDIEGIEVSGGKIGVEGIEVSRDGRYVHLLLERSGTPDTGCVSRLWLLRIDEGRLLAEGTPIDLPLEDCNWRLTGLAWMDGRLLGLKTQYPGERYQIVEIDRIEGAVEVVQDLTDYLRGVRAEGWGNNVEGIAVDGDGSLWLIGDNAVTGVIDDRYPPRTDEKALLVRIPPAK
;
A
#
# COMPACT_ATOMS: atom_id res chain seq x y z
N MET A 1 -29.64 -34.58 -34.04
CA MET A 1 -29.96 -34.54 -32.59
C MET A 1 -28.65 -34.63 -31.84
N MET A 2 -27.97 -33.47 -31.65
CA MET A 2 -26.67 -33.37 -31.01
C MET A 2 -26.87 -32.84 -29.59
N ARG A 3 -26.56 -33.65 -28.58
CA ARG A 3 -26.51 -33.24 -27.17
C ARG A 3 -25.25 -32.43 -26.93
N ARG A 4 -25.38 -31.18 -26.54
CA ARG A 4 -24.29 -30.36 -25.99
C ARG A 4 -24.15 -30.69 -24.52
N SER A 5 -23.01 -31.27 -24.15
CA SER A 5 -22.58 -31.39 -22.76
C SER A 5 -22.02 -30.03 -22.30
N SER A 6 -22.71 -29.42 -21.38
CA SER A 6 -22.19 -28.25 -20.64
C SER A 6 -21.32 -28.75 -19.47
N THR A 7 -20.05 -28.60 -19.59
CA THR A 7 -19.12 -28.83 -18.47
C THR A 7 -19.16 -27.60 -17.57
N LEU A 8 -19.78 -27.74 -16.40
CA LEU A 8 -19.65 -26.74 -15.32
C LEU A 8 -18.24 -26.86 -14.76
N ALA A 9 -17.42 -25.84 -14.97
CA ALA A 9 -16.18 -25.69 -14.24
C ALA A 9 -16.52 -25.20 -12.82
N PHE A 10 -16.34 -26.04 -11.83
CA PHE A 10 -16.35 -25.66 -10.43
C PHE A 10 -15.02 -24.91 -10.14
N ALA A 11 -15.11 -23.63 -9.82
CA ALA A 11 -14.01 -22.92 -9.22
C ALA A 11 -13.83 -23.49 -7.80
N VAL A 12 -12.75 -24.19 -7.56
CA VAL A 12 -12.34 -24.62 -6.23
C VAL A 12 -11.70 -23.41 -5.57
N ALA A 13 -12.38 -22.84 -4.60
CA ALA A 13 -11.77 -21.86 -3.71
C ALA A 13 -10.81 -22.62 -2.79
N THR A 14 -9.52 -22.41 -2.97
CA THR A 14 -8.49 -22.97 -2.07
C THR A 14 -8.46 -22.12 -0.80
N VAL A 15 -8.77 -22.73 0.33
CA VAL A 15 -8.68 -22.12 1.65
C VAL A 15 -7.22 -22.13 2.08
N VAL A 16 -6.60 -20.95 2.15
CA VAL A 16 -5.26 -20.80 2.70
C VAL A 16 -5.37 -20.71 4.23
N ALA A 17 -4.72 -21.61 4.93
CA ALA A 17 -4.68 -21.59 6.39
C ALA A 17 -3.87 -20.39 6.88
N VAL A 18 -4.55 -19.46 7.53
CA VAL A 18 -3.96 -18.29 8.16
C VAL A 18 -3.47 -18.69 9.56
N ALA A 19 -2.17 -18.58 9.80
CA ALA A 19 -1.61 -18.76 11.14
C ALA A 19 -1.35 -17.39 11.77
N TRP A 20 -2.14 -17.05 12.80
CA TRP A 20 -1.81 -15.94 13.68
C TRP A 20 -0.61 -16.31 14.55
N ILE A 21 0.48 -15.59 14.38
CA ILE A 21 1.65 -15.74 15.24
C ILE A 21 1.60 -14.57 16.23
N SER A 22 1.16 -14.85 17.45
CA SER A 22 1.29 -13.87 18.54
C SER A 22 2.77 -13.64 18.78
N GLY A 23 3.25 -12.46 18.37
CA GLY A 23 4.65 -12.10 18.50
C GLY A 23 5.15 -12.22 19.94
N CYS A 24 6.36 -12.71 20.10
CA CYS A 24 7.06 -12.69 21.38
C CYS A 24 7.05 -11.28 21.95
N ARG A 25 6.60 -11.14 23.20
CA ARG A 25 6.65 -9.88 23.93
C ARG A 25 8.09 -9.41 24.04
N SER A 26 8.49 -8.52 23.16
CA SER A 26 9.70 -7.73 23.36
C SER A 26 9.46 -6.83 24.57
N THR A 27 10.18 -7.06 25.65
CA THR A 27 10.12 -6.27 26.89
C THR A 27 11.02 -5.03 26.82
N THR A 28 11.14 -4.42 25.66
CA THR A 28 11.85 -3.15 25.53
C THR A 28 10.87 -2.01 25.80
N PRO A 29 11.13 -1.11 26.76
CA PRO A 29 10.30 0.06 26.95
C PRO A 29 10.57 1.03 25.81
N GLY A 30 9.89 0.82 24.67
CA GLY A 30 9.84 1.75 23.56
C GLY A 30 8.95 2.93 23.93
N SER A 31 9.35 4.10 23.62
CA SER A 31 8.67 5.37 23.83
C SER A 31 7.26 5.36 23.23
N SER A 32 6.28 5.06 24.00
CA SER A 32 4.88 4.99 23.60
C SER A 32 4.19 6.32 23.87
N GLY A 33 4.35 7.26 22.99
CA GLY A 33 3.58 8.50 23.02
C GLY A 33 2.59 8.62 21.85
N GLY A 34 2.51 7.66 20.98
CA GLY A 34 1.69 7.69 19.78
C GLY A 34 0.28 7.13 19.95
N PRO A 35 -0.57 7.24 18.92
CA PRO A 35 -1.99 6.83 18.97
C PRO A 35 -2.20 5.33 18.95
N TRP A 36 -1.16 4.51 18.76
CA TRP A 36 -1.27 3.06 18.65
C TRP A 36 -0.46 2.31 19.71
N ASP A 37 -1.00 1.16 20.13
CA ASP A 37 -0.43 0.26 21.14
C ASP A 37 0.53 -0.74 20.45
N VAL A 38 1.73 -0.31 20.12
CA VAL A 38 2.75 -1.13 19.44
C VAL A 38 3.07 -2.44 20.18
N PRO A 39 3.15 -2.50 21.53
CA PRO A 39 3.30 -3.76 22.25
C PRO A 39 2.18 -4.79 22.02
N ARG A 40 1.03 -4.38 21.52
CA ARG A 40 -0.08 -5.26 21.15
C ARG A 40 -0.21 -5.48 19.66
N ALA A 41 0.78 -5.06 18.88
CA ALA A 41 0.80 -5.29 17.45
C ALA A 41 0.83 -6.80 17.16
N GLU A 42 0.12 -7.15 16.10
CA GLU A 42 0.03 -8.50 15.57
C GLU A 42 0.48 -8.49 14.12
N PHE A 43 1.11 -9.55 13.66
CA PHE A 43 1.44 -9.68 12.25
C PHE A 43 0.94 -11.00 11.68
N LEU A 44 0.62 -10.96 10.41
CA LEU A 44 0.18 -12.06 9.60
C LEU A 44 1.11 -12.18 8.41
N VAL A 45 1.49 -13.41 8.12
CA VAL A 45 2.23 -13.74 6.90
C VAL A 45 1.30 -14.45 5.95
N TRP A 46 1.09 -13.86 4.78
CA TRP A 46 0.23 -14.42 3.76
C TRP A 46 1.06 -15.03 2.61
N HIS A 47 0.67 -16.22 2.17
CA HIS A 47 1.24 -16.90 1.03
C HIS A 47 0.28 -16.83 -0.15
N PRO A 48 0.70 -16.32 -1.30
CA PRO A 48 -0.05 -16.54 -2.52
C PRO A 48 0.02 -18.03 -2.93
N ASP A 49 -1.07 -18.54 -3.48
CA ASP A 49 -1.03 -19.83 -4.16
C ASP A 49 -0.17 -19.72 -5.42
N ASP A 50 0.70 -20.70 -5.64
CA ASP A 50 1.62 -20.78 -6.81
C ASP A 50 0.92 -20.67 -8.16
N GLU A 51 -0.39 -20.95 -8.22
CA GLU A 51 -1.20 -20.84 -9.44
C GLU A 51 -1.41 -19.38 -9.91
N HIS A 52 -1.22 -18.41 -9.03
CA HIS A 52 -1.51 -17.00 -9.32
C HIS A 52 -0.27 -16.18 -9.64
N PHE A 53 0.92 -16.69 -9.32
CA PHE A 53 2.18 -15.97 -9.49
C PHE A 53 3.20 -16.86 -10.19
N THR A 54 3.93 -16.30 -11.13
CA THR A 54 5.04 -17.01 -11.79
C THR A 54 6.25 -17.00 -10.86
N GLN A 55 6.99 -18.08 -10.81
CA GLN A 55 8.14 -18.29 -9.92
C GLN A 55 9.28 -17.25 -10.06
N ASP A 56 9.21 -16.39 -11.06
CA ASP A 56 10.29 -15.46 -11.40
C ASP A 56 10.16 -14.07 -10.75
N ARG A 57 9.05 -13.79 -10.09
CA ARG A 57 8.79 -12.47 -9.47
C ARG A 57 8.07 -12.63 -8.14
N ALA A 58 8.54 -11.91 -7.13
CA ALA A 58 7.81 -11.73 -5.89
C ALA A 58 6.47 -11.03 -6.15
N LEU A 59 5.54 -11.16 -5.22
CA LEU A 59 4.22 -10.51 -5.30
C LEU A 59 4.36 -8.99 -5.25
N GLU A 60 5.29 -8.51 -4.42
CA GLU A 60 5.57 -7.10 -4.17
C GLU A 60 4.27 -6.32 -3.98
N THR A 61 3.67 -6.49 -2.79
CA THR A 61 2.48 -5.72 -2.40
C THR A 61 2.91 -4.36 -1.92
N SER A 62 2.31 -3.32 -2.48
CA SER A 62 2.55 -1.94 -2.07
C SER A 62 1.32 -1.38 -1.33
N GLY A 63 0.64 -0.36 -1.72
CA GLY A 63 -0.47 0.29 -1.05
C GLY A 63 -1.49 -0.59 -0.32
N LEU A 64 -2.28 0.00 0.56
CA LEU A 64 -3.33 -0.68 1.31
C LEU A 64 -4.54 0.22 1.50
N ALA A 65 -5.75 -0.30 1.31
CA ALA A 65 -7.00 0.42 1.56
C ALA A 65 -8.07 -0.49 2.15
N PHE A 66 -8.99 0.10 2.92
CA PHE A 66 -10.21 -0.57 3.34
C PHE A 66 -11.38 -0.16 2.45
N THR A 67 -12.08 -1.15 1.91
CA THR A 67 -13.41 -0.99 1.32
C THR A 67 -14.48 -1.24 2.39
N ASP A 68 -15.76 -1.22 2.01
CA ASP A 68 -16.85 -1.48 2.95
C ASP A 68 -16.77 -2.87 3.61
N ASP A 69 -16.20 -3.87 2.92
CA ASP A 69 -16.24 -5.28 3.32
C ASP A 69 -14.91 -6.03 3.18
N ALA A 70 -13.88 -5.41 2.64
CA ALA A 70 -12.58 -6.03 2.42
C ALA A 70 -11.43 -5.03 2.62
N MET A 71 -10.25 -5.57 2.85
CA MET A 71 -8.99 -4.84 2.71
C MET A 71 -8.41 -5.16 1.33
N VAL A 72 -7.86 -4.17 0.64
CA VAL A 72 -7.34 -4.30 -0.73
C VAL A 72 -5.91 -3.84 -0.79
N ALA A 73 -5.06 -4.62 -1.46
CA ALA A 73 -3.69 -4.26 -1.77
C ALA A 73 -3.39 -4.49 -3.26
N PRO A 74 -2.73 -3.58 -3.95
CA PRO A 74 -2.23 -3.81 -5.30
C PRO A 74 -0.94 -4.62 -5.26
N SER A 75 -0.62 -5.26 -6.38
CA SER A 75 0.69 -5.84 -6.62
C SER A 75 1.48 -4.94 -7.57
N GLU A 76 2.69 -4.58 -7.19
CA GLU A 76 3.60 -3.78 -8.01
C GLU A 76 4.02 -4.52 -9.29
N LYS A 77 4.23 -5.84 -9.22
CA LYS A 77 4.77 -6.63 -10.36
C LYS A 77 3.70 -7.29 -11.22
N TYR A 78 2.46 -7.24 -10.80
CA TYR A 78 1.36 -7.85 -11.55
C TYR A 78 0.17 -6.90 -11.63
N ALA A 79 -0.50 -6.85 -12.76
CA ALA A 79 -1.75 -6.11 -12.93
C ALA A 79 -2.89 -6.80 -12.15
N ARG A 80 -2.75 -6.83 -10.82
CA ARG A 80 -3.62 -7.59 -9.90
C ARG A 80 -3.90 -6.85 -8.62
N LEU A 81 -5.05 -7.18 -8.03
CA LEU A 81 -5.43 -6.76 -6.69
C LEU A 81 -5.63 -7.99 -5.79
N LEU A 82 -5.20 -7.85 -4.55
CA LEU A 82 -5.49 -8.77 -3.47
C LEU A 82 -6.64 -8.21 -2.66
N PHE A 83 -7.69 -9.00 -2.47
CA PHE A 83 -8.80 -8.68 -1.58
C PHE A 83 -8.73 -9.61 -0.38
N PHE A 84 -8.56 -9.05 0.80
CA PHE A 84 -8.59 -9.77 2.06
C PHE A 84 -9.97 -9.55 2.69
N ASP A 85 -10.71 -10.62 2.95
CA ASP A 85 -11.96 -10.53 3.67
C ASP A 85 -11.72 -10.28 5.19
N ARG A 86 -12.81 -10.24 5.97
CA ARG A 86 -12.71 -10.05 7.42
C ARG A 86 -12.03 -11.19 8.15
N GLY A 87 -11.94 -12.38 7.54
CA GLY A 87 -11.20 -13.54 8.04
C GLY A 87 -9.75 -13.53 7.60
N LEU A 88 -9.32 -12.54 6.82
CA LEU A 88 -8.02 -12.41 6.17
C LEU A 88 -7.75 -13.50 5.13
N GLU A 89 -8.81 -14.12 4.61
CA GLU A 89 -8.69 -14.95 3.42
C GLU A 89 -8.50 -14.06 2.19
N ALA A 90 -7.45 -14.34 1.42
CA ALA A 90 -7.11 -13.54 0.26
C ALA A 90 -7.72 -14.09 -1.03
N ARG A 91 -8.22 -13.19 -1.86
CA ARG A 91 -8.63 -13.46 -3.23
C ARG A 91 -7.85 -12.57 -4.18
N VAL A 92 -7.26 -13.17 -5.19
CA VAL A 92 -6.53 -12.44 -6.25
C VAL A 92 -7.49 -12.17 -7.40
N VAL A 93 -7.43 -10.95 -7.94
CA VAL A 93 -8.26 -10.51 -9.05
C VAL A 93 -7.40 -9.80 -10.08
N ASP A 94 -7.48 -10.22 -11.33
CA ASP A 94 -6.80 -9.54 -12.43
C ASP A 94 -7.39 -8.14 -12.67
N LEU A 95 -6.54 -7.20 -13.03
CA LEU A 95 -6.92 -5.83 -13.30
C LEU A 95 -6.72 -5.50 -14.79
N GLY A 96 -7.61 -4.70 -15.34
CA GLY A 96 -7.57 -4.26 -16.75
C GLY A 96 -6.66 -3.06 -16.98
N VAL A 97 -5.45 -3.10 -16.45
CA VAL A 97 -4.39 -2.10 -16.67
C VAL A 97 -3.29 -2.67 -17.57
N PRO A 98 -2.31 -1.88 -18.04
CA PRO A 98 -1.16 -2.40 -18.76
C PRO A 98 -0.43 -3.51 -18.00
N LEU A 99 0.12 -4.52 -18.71
CA LEU A 99 0.77 -5.68 -18.09
C LEU A 99 2.02 -5.33 -17.26
N HIS A 100 2.61 -4.18 -17.53
CA HIS A 100 3.81 -3.68 -16.84
C HIS A 100 3.49 -2.49 -15.95
N ALA A 101 2.24 -2.35 -15.52
CA ALA A 101 1.88 -1.38 -14.51
C ALA A 101 2.56 -1.76 -13.19
N GLU A 102 3.18 -0.80 -12.55
CA GLU A 102 3.74 -0.88 -11.22
C GLU A 102 2.79 -0.15 -10.27
N LEU A 103 1.86 -0.93 -9.69
CA LEU A 103 0.78 -0.37 -8.86
C LEU A 103 1.27 -0.17 -7.44
N GLU A 104 1.49 1.07 -7.04
CA GLU A 104 2.09 1.42 -5.76
C GLU A 104 1.07 1.75 -4.68
N GLY A 105 0.11 2.59 -4.97
CA GLY A 105 -0.88 3.03 -4.00
C GLY A 105 -2.30 2.65 -4.36
N VAL A 106 -3.16 2.52 -3.34
CA VAL A 106 -4.59 2.30 -3.50
C VAL A 106 -5.38 3.11 -2.48
N ALA A 107 -6.47 3.73 -2.90
CA ALA A 107 -7.43 4.42 -2.05
C ALA A 107 -8.84 3.96 -2.36
N TRP A 108 -9.73 4.06 -1.37
CA TRP A 108 -11.15 3.72 -1.51
C TRP A 108 -12.04 4.92 -1.26
N HIS A 109 -13.01 5.14 -2.15
CA HIS A 109 -14.08 6.09 -1.89
C HIS A 109 -15.38 5.69 -2.60
N SER A 110 -16.46 5.57 -1.83
CA SER A 110 -17.85 5.46 -2.32
C SER A 110 -18.03 4.47 -3.48
N GLY A 111 -17.54 3.25 -3.35
CA GLY A 111 -17.70 2.19 -4.35
C GLY A 111 -16.63 2.16 -5.43
N SER A 112 -15.62 3.04 -5.37
CA SER A 112 -14.53 3.08 -6.33
C SER A 112 -13.17 2.96 -5.65
N LEU A 113 -12.27 2.17 -6.24
CA LEU A 113 -10.85 2.18 -5.95
C LEU A 113 -10.15 3.17 -6.89
N PHE A 114 -9.16 3.86 -6.34
CA PHE A 114 -8.21 4.68 -7.07
C PHE A 114 -6.83 4.09 -6.87
N LEU A 115 -6.10 3.88 -7.96
CA LEU A 115 -4.80 3.22 -7.98
C LEU A 115 -3.80 4.13 -8.67
N CYS A 116 -2.60 4.28 -8.13
CA CYS A 116 -1.51 4.94 -8.83
C CYS A 116 -0.52 3.92 -9.40
N ASP A 117 0.06 4.25 -10.54
CA ASP A 117 0.99 3.43 -11.32
C ASP A 117 2.27 4.23 -11.54
N GLU A 118 3.36 3.76 -10.95
CA GLU A 118 4.66 4.41 -11.05
C GLU A 118 5.22 4.33 -12.47
N ALA A 119 5.13 3.15 -13.10
CA ALA A 119 5.74 2.90 -14.40
C ALA A 119 5.19 3.80 -15.52
N HIS A 120 3.90 4.11 -15.47
CA HIS A 120 3.22 4.92 -16.49
C HIS A 120 2.83 6.32 -16.01
N ALA A 121 3.11 6.64 -14.74
CA ALA A 121 2.70 7.89 -14.10
C ALA A 121 1.18 8.15 -14.24
N ALA A 122 0.39 7.11 -14.02
CA ALA A 122 -1.04 7.10 -14.26
C ALA A 122 -1.85 6.90 -12.97
N VAL A 123 -3.12 7.29 -13.01
CA VAL A 123 -4.11 6.95 -11.97
C VAL A 123 -5.26 6.21 -12.64
N TYR A 124 -5.63 5.08 -12.07
CA TYR A 124 -6.76 4.29 -12.53
C TYR A 124 -7.90 4.35 -11.53
N ARG A 125 -9.15 4.38 -12.04
CA ARG A 125 -10.35 4.16 -11.24
C ARG A 125 -10.96 2.81 -11.58
N VAL A 126 -11.34 2.08 -10.53
CA VAL A 126 -12.02 0.79 -10.61
C VAL A 126 -13.32 0.86 -9.81
N ASP A 127 -14.44 0.77 -10.49
CA ASP A 127 -15.76 0.79 -9.83
C ASP A 127 -16.11 -0.62 -9.33
N LEU A 128 -16.27 -0.77 -8.02
CA LEU A 128 -16.63 -2.01 -7.36
C LEU A 128 -18.14 -2.02 -7.08
N SER A 129 -18.91 -2.65 -7.96
CA SER A 129 -20.32 -3.00 -7.70
C SER A 129 -20.41 -4.44 -7.18
N GLU A 130 -21.55 -4.82 -6.60
CA GLU A 130 -21.81 -6.21 -6.21
C GLU A 130 -21.61 -7.18 -7.38
N ALA A 131 -21.93 -6.77 -8.60
CA ALA A 131 -21.75 -7.58 -9.80
C ALA A 131 -20.27 -7.73 -10.17
N THR A 132 -19.43 -6.72 -9.92
CA THR A 132 -18.00 -6.75 -10.26
C THR A 132 -17.17 -7.48 -9.23
N LYS A 133 -17.63 -7.63 -7.99
CA LYS A 133 -16.93 -8.36 -6.94
C LYS A 133 -16.71 -9.86 -7.25
N LEU A 134 -17.49 -10.42 -8.16
CA LEU A 134 -17.45 -11.85 -8.52
C LEU A 134 -16.74 -12.14 -9.85
N VAL A 135 -16.29 -11.11 -10.57
CA VAL A 135 -15.61 -11.33 -11.86
C VAL A 135 -14.12 -11.65 -11.64
N PRO A 136 -13.51 -12.45 -12.50
CA PRO A 136 -12.09 -12.79 -12.40
C PRO A 136 -11.18 -11.63 -12.80
N ARG A 137 -11.71 -10.62 -13.48
CA ARG A 137 -10.98 -9.44 -13.93
C ARG A 137 -11.83 -8.19 -13.80
N LEU A 138 -11.28 -7.17 -13.13
CA LEU A 138 -11.90 -5.87 -12.98
C LEU A 138 -11.48 -4.94 -14.11
N ALA A 139 -12.43 -4.18 -14.64
CA ALA A 139 -12.13 -3.11 -15.59
C ALA A 139 -11.58 -1.90 -14.81
N ALA A 140 -10.49 -1.34 -15.30
CA ALA A 140 -9.92 -0.10 -14.81
C ALA A 140 -10.06 0.98 -15.88
N VAL A 141 -10.34 2.20 -15.46
CA VAL A 141 -10.41 3.38 -16.32
C VAL A 141 -9.26 4.30 -15.93
N GLU A 142 -8.37 4.56 -16.85
CA GLU A 142 -7.31 5.56 -16.66
C GLU A 142 -7.93 6.96 -16.61
N LEU A 143 -7.53 7.74 -15.62
CA LEU A 143 -7.95 9.12 -15.45
C LEU A 143 -6.91 10.06 -16.06
N ASP A 144 -7.34 10.93 -16.96
CA ASP A 144 -6.46 11.97 -17.51
C ASP A 144 -6.00 12.91 -16.38
N ILE A 145 -4.68 13.09 -16.24
CA ILE A 145 -4.10 14.01 -15.27
C ILE A 145 -3.67 15.28 -15.96
N GLU A 146 -4.29 16.40 -15.59
CA GLU A 146 -4.00 17.71 -16.18
C GLU A 146 -3.31 18.64 -15.17
N GLY A 147 -2.31 19.38 -15.64
CA GLY A 147 -1.64 20.44 -14.86
C GLY A 147 -0.45 19.98 -14.05
N ILE A 148 -0.06 18.70 -14.14
CA ILE A 148 1.20 18.21 -13.57
C ILE A 148 1.97 17.40 -14.59
N GLU A 149 3.30 17.47 -14.51
CA GLU A 149 4.17 16.51 -15.18
C GLU A 149 4.57 15.45 -14.15
N VAL A 150 4.02 14.26 -14.30
CA VAL A 150 4.44 13.10 -13.54
C VAL A 150 5.45 12.36 -14.42
N SER A 151 6.69 12.27 -13.98
CA SER A 151 7.70 11.52 -14.72
C SER A 151 7.59 10.04 -14.37
N GLY A 152 7.38 9.18 -15.37
CA GLY A 152 7.62 7.75 -15.21
C GLY A 152 9.11 7.49 -14.97
N GLY A 153 9.45 6.56 -14.10
CA GLY A 153 10.83 6.18 -13.79
C GLY A 153 11.03 5.78 -12.33
N LYS A 154 12.26 5.60 -11.90
CA LYS A 154 12.61 5.09 -10.54
C LYS A 154 12.23 6.01 -9.36
N ILE A 155 11.67 7.15 -9.60
CA ILE A 155 11.16 8.09 -8.59
C ILE A 155 9.79 8.52 -9.10
N GLY A 156 8.78 7.87 -8.64
CA GLY A 156 7.43 7.98 -9.18
C GLY A 156 6.37 8.20 -8.13
N VAL A 157 5.16 7.85 -8.50
CA VAL A 157 3.98 8.00 -7.67
C VAL A 157 3.85 6.78 -6.76
N GLU A 158 3.97 6.99 -5.46
CA GLU A 158 3.98 5.91 -4.47
C GLU A 158 2.66 5.80 -3.70
N GLY A 159 2.05 6.93 -3.38
CA GLY A 159 0.87 6.96 -2.54
C GLY A 159 -0.29 7.70 -3.15
N ILE A 160 -1.50 7.22 -2.88
CA ILE A 160 -2.73 7.86 -3.30
C ILE A 160 -3.76 7.81 -2.18
N GLU A 161 -4.49 8.91 -1.98
CA GLU A 161 -5.61 8.93 -1.04
C GLU A 161 -6.71 9.86 -1.54
N VAL A 162 -7.96 9.51 -1.27
CA VAL A 162 -9.12 10.31 -1.69
C VAL A 162 -9.64 11.12 -0.50
N SER A 163 -9.94 12.40 -0.72
CA SER A 163 -10.55 13.22 0.32
C SER A 163 -11.89 12.65 0.78
N ARG A 164 -12.25 12.87 2.05
CA ARG A 164 -13.48 12.32 2.64
C ARG A 164 -14.76 12.70 1.89
N ASP A 165 -14.76 13.86 1.24
CA ASP A 165 -15.88 14.33 0.44
C ASP A 165 -15.85 13.84 -1.02
N GLY A 166 -14.85 13.04 -1.38
CA GLY A 166 -14.68 12.45 -2.70
C GLY A 166 -14.35 13.42 -3.82
N ARG A 167 -14.01 14.67 -3.49
CA ARG A 167 -13.75 15.70 -4.52
C ARG A 167 -12.31 15.79 -4.96
N TYR A 168 -11.38 15.28 -4.14
CA TYR A 168 -9.96 15.42 -4.38
C TYR A 168 -9.22 14.10 -4.21
N VAL A 169 -8.21 13.93 -5.03
CA VAL A 169 -7.16 12.92 -4.88
C VAL A 169 -5.91 13.61 -4.36
N HIS A 170 -5.32 13.05 -3.32
CA HIS A 170 -3.98 13.35 -2.85
C HIS A 170 -3.04 12.34 -3.50
N LEU A 171 -2.11 12.81 -4.33
CA LEU A 171 -1.15 11.97 -5.04
C LEU A 171 0.24 12.28 -4.51
N LEU A 172 0.91 11.26 -4.00
CA LEU A 172 2.22 11.36 -3.37
C LEU A 172 3.32 10.92 -4.32
N LEU A 173 4.27 11.80 -4.56
CA LEU A 173 5.54 11.47 -5.21
C LEU A 173 6.54 11.07 -4.13
N GLU A 174 7.17 9.90 -4.28
CA GLU A 174 8.06 9.29 -3.30
C GLU A 174 9.14 10.26 -2.81
N ARG A 175 9.92 10.75 -3.74
CA ARG A 175 11.09 11.58 -3.43
C ARG A 175 11.55 12.35 -4.66
N SER A 176 12.05 13.55 -4.46
CA SER A 176 12.77 14.33 -5.48
C SER A 176 13.89 15.14 -4.84
N GLY A 177 14.77 15.68 -5.66
CA GLY A 177 15.94 16.46 -5.20
C GLY A 177 17.21 15.63 -5.13
N THR A 178 18.26 16.25 -4.58
CA THR A 178 19.59 15.67 -4.41
C THR A 178 20.14 16.06 -3.05
N PRO A 179 21.20 15.41 -2.54
CA PRO A 179 21.84 15.83 -1.29
C PRO A 179 22.26 17.30 -1.27
N ASP A 180 22.60 17.87 -2.43
CA ASP A 180 23.04 19.27 -2.54
C ASP A 180 21.87 20.26 -2.55
N THR A 181 20.71 19.86 -3.04
CA THR A 181 19.52 20.71 -3.16
C THR A 181 18.48 20.46 -2.06
N GLY A 182 18.71 19.46 -1.22
CA GLY A 182 17.73 18.92 -0.30
C GLY A 182 16.80 17.90 -0.97
N CYS A 183 16.29 16.98 -0.19
CA CYS A 183 15.34 15.98 -0.65
C CYS A 183 13.94 16.26 -0.08
N VAL A 184 12.94 16.10 -0.91
CA VAL A 184 11.53 16.28 -0.58
C VAL A 184 10.69 15.17 -1.18
N SER A 185 9.64 14.74 -0.52
CA SER A 185 8.48 14.14 -1.17
C SER A 185 7.55 15.25 -1.64
N ARG A 186 6.64 14.97 -2.56
CA ARG A 186 5.69 15.98 -3.05
C ARG A 186 4.26 15.47 -2.98
N LEU A 187 3.39 16.31 -2.48
CA LEU A 187 1.96 16.02 -2.40
C LEU A 187 1.21 16.89 -3.41
N TRP A 188 0.58 16.25 -4.38
CA TRP A 188 -0.32 16.90 -5.31
C TRP A 188 -1.75 16.82 -4.80
N LEU A 189 -2.49 17.93 -4.92
CA LEU A 189 -3.93 17.95 -4.72
C LEU A 189 -4.60 18.04 -6.09
N LEU A 190 -5.33 16.99 -6.46
CA LEU A 190 -5.99 16.87 -7.75
C LEU A 190 -7.49 16.83 -7.56
N ARG A 191 -8.23 17.74 -8.18
CA ARG A 191 -9.69 17.72 -8.16
C ARG A 191 -10.22 16.69 -9.15
N ILE A 192 -11.16 15.88 -8.69
CA ILE A 192 -11.86 14.92 -9.54
C ILE A 192 -12.94 15.66 -10.33
N ASP A 193 -12.89 15.59 -11.68
CA ASP A 193 -13.80 16.27 -12.59
C ASP A 193 -14.13 15.37 -13.80
N GLU A 194 -15.31 14.77 -13.80
CA GLU A 194 -15.87 13.98 -14.92
C GLU A 194 -14.88 12.98 -15.56
N GLY A 195 -14.12 12.24 -14.74
CA GLY A 195 -13.15 11.24 -15.22
C GLY A 195 -11.75 11.79 -15.48
N ARG A 196 -11.47 13.02 -15.06
CA ARG A 196 -10.14 13.66 -15.10
C ARG A 196 -9.71 14.07 -13.70
N LEU A 197 -8.41 14.26 -13.56
CA LEU A 197 -7.77 14.79 -12.35
C LEU A 197 -7.11 16.13 -12.71
N LEU A 198 -7.58 17.20 -12.10
CA LEU A 198 -7.11 18.56 -12.37
C LEU A 198 -6.28 19.06 -11.20
N ALA A 199 -5.03 19.47 -11.45
CA ALA A 199 -4.17 20.01 -10.41
C ALA A 199 -4.75 21.30 -9.81
N GLU A 200 -4.87 21.33 -8.49
CA GLU A 200 -5.28 22.49 -7.72
C GLU A 200 -4.03 23.17 -7.12
N GLY A 201 -3.50 24.14 -7.85
CA GLY A 201 -2.32 24.88 -7.44
C GLY A 201 -0.99 24.16 -7.73
N THR A 202 0.03 24.50 -6.93
CA THR A 202 1.35 23.89 -6.98
C THR A 202 1.46 22.72 -6.01
N PRO A 203 2.33 21.72 -6.26
CA PRO A 203 2.55 20.66 -5.30
C PRO A 203 3.10 21.21 -3.98
N ILE A 204 2.79 20.52 -2.92
CA ILE A 204 3.31 20.82 -1.57
C ILE A 204 4.58 20.01 -1.38
N ASP A 205 5.70 20.68 -1.17
CA ASP A 205 6.96 20.04 -0.83
C ASP A 205 6.93 19.59 0.63
N LEU A 206 7.17 18.29 0.85
CA LEU A 206 7.25 17.63 2.15
C LEU A 206 8.72 17.35 2.45
N PRO A 207 9.36 18.12 3.34
CA PRO A 207 10.82 18.03 3.56
C PRO A 207 11.19 16.67 4.17
N LEU A 208 12.29 16.10 3.68
CA LEU A 208 12.91 14.90 4.19
C LEU A 208 14.25 15.26 4.87
N GLU A 209 14.64 14.56 5.93
CA GLU A 209 15.89 14.84 6.65
C GLU A 209 17.12 14.60 5.78
N ASP A 210 17.06 13.58 4.94
CA ASP A 210 18.07 13.27 3.93
C ASP A 210 17.44 12.48 2.76
N CYS A 211 18.22 12.19 1.72
CA CYS A 211 17.73 11.51 0.52
C CYS A 211 17.59 9.98 0.68
N ASN A 212 17.80 9.42 1.85
CA ASN A 212 17.47 8.04 2.14
C ASN A 212 16.04 7.90 2.69
N TRP A 213 15.45 8.99 3.18
CA TRP A 213 14.05 9.01 3.55
C TRP A 213 13.15 9.17 2.34
N ARG A 214 11.95 8.59 2.45
CA ARG A 214 10.87 8.67 1.47
C ARG A 214 9.52 8.54 2.17
N LEU A 215 8.47 9.01 1.52
CA LEU A 215 7.09 8.75 1.87
C LEU A 215 6.53 7.76 0.86
N THR A 216 5.93 6.65 1.31
CA THR A 216 5.50 5.54 0.45
C THR A 216 4.00 5.29 0.46
N GLY A 217 3.27 5.73 1.48
CA GLY A 217 1.83 5.50 1.55
C GLY A 217 1.10 6.62 2.26
N LEU A 218 -0.20 6.72 2.02
CA LEU A 218 -1.11 7.70 2.63
C LEU A 218 -2.32 7.01 3.26
N ALA A 219 -2.85 7.57 4.35
CA ALA A 219 -4.10 7.12 4.96
C ALA A 219 -4.80 8.25 5.71
N TRP A 220 -6.14 8.20 5.79
CA TRP A 220 -6.90 9.10 6.63
C TRP A 220 -7.14 8.54 8.02
N MET A 221 -6.94 9.37 9.06
CA MET A 221 -7.36 9.10 10.42
C MET A 221 -7.94 10.37 11.06
N ASP A 222 -9.20 10.36 11.43
CA ASP A 222 -9.90 11.47 12.14
C ASP A 222 -9.73 12.87 11.49
N GLY A 223 -9.70 12.93 10.15
CA GLY A 223 -9.53 14.18 9.38
C GLY A 223 -8.09 14.60 9.19
N ARG A 224 -7.14 13.84 9.72
CA ARG A 224 -5.70 14.04 9.52
C ARG A 224 -5.22 13.15 8.38
N LEU A 225 -4.34 13.67 7.54
CA LEU A 225 -3.65 12.88 6.53
C LEU A 225 -2.37 12.33 7.15
N LEU A 226 -2.27 11.02 7.16
CA LEU A 226 -1.09 10.31 7.62
C LEU A 226 -0.25 9.85 6.43
N GLY A 227 1.06 9.75 6.64
CA GLY A 227 2.00 9.17 5.70
C GLY A 227 2.84 8.09 6.36
N LEU A 228 3.16 7.05 5.59
CA LEU A 228 4.20 6.10 5.96
C LEU A 228 5.54 6.65 5.47
N LYS A 229 6.45 6.90 6.39
CA LYS A 229 7.79 7.44 6.12
C LYS A 229 8.83 6.37 6.41
N THR A 230 9.57 6.01 5.38
CA THR A 230 10.56 4.93 5.45
C THR A 230 11.95 5.43 5.07
N GLN A 231 13.00 4.80 5.59
CA GLN A 231 14.37 5.08 5.22
C GLN A 231 14.99 3.89 4.51
N TYR A 232 15.44 4.12 3.27
CA TYR A 232 16.10 3.09 2.47
C TYR A 232 17.41 3.63 1.83
N PRO A 233 18.54 2.96 2.00
CA PRO A 233 18.78 1.88 2.99
C PRO A 233 18.78 2.44 4.41
N GLY A 234 18.31 1.71 5.40
CA GLY A 234 18.37 2.19 6.80
C GLY A 234 17.35 1.57 7.74
N GLU A 235 16.29 1.00 7.21
CA GLU A 235 15.27 0.25 7.98
C GLU A 235 14.68 1.07 9.14
N ARG A 236 14.30 2.30 8.87
CA ARG A 236 13.54 3.12 9.81
C ARG A 236 12.14 3.34 9.26
N TYR A 237 11.16 3.29 10.16
CA TYR A 237 9.75 3.33 9.82
C TYR A 237 9.02 4.26 10.77
N GLN A 238 8.37 5.26 10.23
CA GLN A 238 7.64 6.26 11.00
C GLN A 238 6.27 6.50 10.38
N ILE A 239 5.26 6.64 11.22
CA ILE A 239 3.99 7.22 10.81
C ILE A 239 4.07 8.71 11.09
N VAL A 240 3.77 9.50 10.10
CA VAL A 240 3.82 10.96 10.17
C VAL A 240 2.43 11.55 9.90
N GLU A 241 2.14 12.69 10.50
CA GLU A 241 1.03 13.55 10.11
C GLU A 241 1.53 14.56 9.08
N ILE A 242 0.77 14.77 8.04
CA ILE A 242 1.09 15.68 6.93
C ILE A 242 0.15 16.88 6.97
N ASP A 243 0.72 18.08 7.18
CA ASP A 243 0.00 19.31 6.96
C ASP A 243 -0.09 19.61 5.46
N ARG A 244 -1.30 19.51 4.92
CA ARG A 244 -1.59 19.72 3.49
C ARG A 244 -1.61 21.18 3.05
N ILE A 245 -1.36 22.11 3.95
CA ILE A 245 -1.33 23.55 3.66
C ILE A 245 0.12 24.05 3.72
N GLU A 246 0.82 23.74 4.80
CA GLU A 246 2.16 24.25 5.06
C GLU A 246 3.26 23.26 4.67
N GLY A 247 2.91 22.00 4.38
CA GLY A 247 3.87 20.94 4.04
C GLY A 247 4.67 20.44 5.24
N ALA A 248 4.23 20.75 6.48
CA ALA A 248 4.88 20.21 7.66
C ALA A 248 4.66 18.70 7.77
N VAL A 249 5.70 17.98 8.21
CA VAL A 249 5.68 16.54 8.42
C VAL A 249 6.09 16.26 9.85
N GLU A 250 5.15 15.77 10.67
CA GLU A 250 5.38 15.52 12.09
C GLU A 250 5.28 14.03 12.41
N VAL A 251 6.27 13.48 13.11
CA VAL A 251 6.27 12.07 13.52
C VAL A 251 5.22 11.87 14.63
N VAL A 252 4.23 11.02 14.36
CA VAL A 252 3.20 10.65 15.34
C VAL A 252 3.45 9.30 15.97
N GLN A 253 4.17 8.41 15.29
CA GLN A 253 4.54 7.09 15.83
C GLN A 253 5.84 6.60 15.16
N ASP A 254 6.81 6.16 15.97
CA ASP A 254 7.98 5.45 15.47
C ASP A 254 7.77 3.94 15.61
N LEU A 255 7.89 3.21 14.51
CA LEU A 255 7.70 1.77 14.41
C LEU A 255 8.99 1.00 14.17
N THR A 256 10.12 1.71 14.16
CA THR A 256 11.43 1.19 13.76
C THR A 256 11.82 -0.06 14.53
N ASP A 257 11.77 -0.02 15.87
CA ASP A 257 12.21 -1.15 16.70
C ASP A 257 11.28 -2.37 16.53
N TYR A 258 9.98 -2.13 16.40
CA TYR A 258 9.01 -3.21 16.19
C TYR A 258 9.25 -3.90 14.83
N LEU A 259 9.32 -3.15 13.75
CA LEU A 259 9.47 -3.71 12.40
C LEU A 259 10.86 -4.34 12.19
N ARG A 260 11.90 -3.81 12.81
CA ARG A 260 13.20 -4.49 12.87
C ARG A 260 13.13 -5.82 13.62
N GLY A 261 12.35 -5.89 14.70
CA GLY A 261 12.10 -7.14 15.41
C GLY A 261 11.41 -8.18 14.53
N VAL A 262 10.35 -7.79 13.82
CA VAL A 262 9.65 -8.66 12.86
C VAL A 262 10.60 -9.14 11.76
N ARG A 263 11.43 -8.26 11.23
CA ARG A 263 12.43 -8.62 10.23
C ARG A 263 13.51 -9.55 10.76
N ALA A 264 13.95 -9.37 12.00
CA ALA A 264 14.93 -10.26 12.65
C ALA A 264 14.38 -11.69 12.82
N GLU A 265 13.06 -11.85 12.93
CA GLU A 265 12.39 -13.15 12.88
C GLU A 265 12.32 -13.74 11.45
N GLY A 266 12.78 -12.98 10.47
CA GLY A 266 12.84 -13.34 9.06
C GLY A 266 11.56 -13.04 8.29
N TRP A 267 10.72 -12.14 8.80
CA TRP A 267 9.49 -11.72 8.16
C TRP A 267 9.58 -10.27 7.69
N GLY A 268 9.02 -10.03 6.54
CA GLY A 268 8.92 -8.69 5.98
C GLY A 268 10.25 -8.11 5.53
N ASN A 269 10.13 -7.14 4.70
CA ASN A 269 11.24 -6.40 4.14
C ASN A 269 10.88 -4.94 4.17
N ASN A 270 10.32 -4.49 3.09
CA ASN A 270 10.02 -3.11 2.83
C ASN A 270 8.53 -2.90 3.11
N VAL A 271 8.20 -2.19 4.16
CA VAL A 271 6.81 -1.85 4.47
C VAL A 271 6.48 -0.57 3.72
N GLU A 272 5.50 -0.62 2.83
CA GLU A 272 5.16 0.47 1.91
C GLU A 272 3.70 0.90 2.01
N GLY A 273 2.78 -0.04 2.24
CA GLY A 273 1.35 0.28 2.36
C GLY A 273 0.92 0.58 3.79
N ILE A 274 0.01 1.55 3.92
CA ILE A 274 -0.61 1.97 5.17
C ILE A 274 -2.12 2.14 4.99
N ALA A 275 -2.89 1.70 5.98
CA ALA A 275 -4.31 2.02 6.11
C ALA A 275 -4.74 2.13 7.57
N VAL A 276 -5.84 2.82 7.83
CA VAL A 276 -6.47 2.85 9.15
C VAL A 276 -7.90 2.35 8.99
N ASP A 277 -8.27 1.35 9.79
CA ASP A 277 -9.62 0.79 9.73
C ASP A 277 -10.64 1.58 10.57
N GLY A 278 -11.89 1.11 10.55
CA GLY A 278 -13.00 1.80 11.22
C GLY A 278 -12.93 1.76 12.75
N ASP A 279 -12.12 0.90 13.36
CA ASP A 279 -11.87 0.85 14.81
C ASP A 279 -10.64 1.67 15.23
N GLY A 280 -9.96 2.29 14.25
CA GLY A 280 -8.75 3.08 14.44
C GLY A 280 -7.47 2.26 14.51
N SER A 281 -7.50 0.95 14.22
CA SER A 281 -6.28 0.16 14.10
C SER A 281 -5.49 0.57 12.87
N LEU A 282 -4.18 0.69 13.04
CA LEU A 282 -3.24 0.88 11.95
C LEU A 282 -2.93 -0.46 11.29
N TRP A 283 -3.00 -0.48 9.98
CA TRP A 283 -2.59 -1.63 9.19
C TRP A 283 -1.45 -1.25 8.24
N LEU A 284 -0.49 -2.15 8.15
CA LEU A 284 0.66 -2.01 7.26
C LEU A 284 0.79 -3.25 6.39
N ILE A 285 1.24 -3.07 5.16
CA ILE A 285 1.60 -4.18 4.28
C ILE A 285 3.03 -4.01 3.81
N GLY A 286 3.76 -5.12 3.76
CA GLY A 286 5.15 -5.14 3.29
C GLY A 286 5.25 -5.65 1.88
N ASP A 287 6.08 -5.01 1.10
CA ASP A 287 6.66 -5.57 -0.09
C ASP A 287 7.55 -6.75 0.30
N ASN A 288 7.35 -7.87 -0.34
CA ASN A 288 8.17 -9.08 -0.15
C ASN A 288 9.28 -9.22 -1.20
N ALA A 289 9.64 -8.11 -1.88
CA ALA A 289 10.74 -8.10 -2.82
C ALA A 289 12.02 -8.63 -2.18
N VAL A 290 12.63 -9.58 -2.83
CA VAL A 290 14.00 -9.97 -2.53
C VAL A 290 14.90 -8.88 -3.08
N THR A 291 15.05 -7.79 -2.34
CA THR A 291 16.01 -6.76 -2.74
C THR A 291 17.40 -7.38 -2.78
N GLY A 292 18.15 -7.13 -3.87
CA GLY A 292 19.50 -7.68 -4.06
C GLY A 292 20.55 -7.15 -3.06
N VAL A 293 20.15 -6.42 -2.04
CA VAL A 293 20.97 -6.09 -0.88
C VAL A 293 20.84 -7.24 0.11
N ILE A 294 21.62 -8.27 -0.10
CA ILE A 294 21.84 -9.31 0.90
C ILE A 294 22.55 -8.63 2.07
N ASP A 295 21.77 -8.27 3.08
CA ASP A 295 22.34 -7.96 4.38
C ASP A 295 22.68 -9.30 5.04
N ASP A 296 23.96 -9.59 5.23
CA ASP A 296 24.41 -10.85 5.85
C ASP A 296 23.81 -11.09 7.24
N ARG A 297 23.25 -10.03 7.86
CA ARG A 297 22.51 -10.12 9.13
C ARG A 297 21.12 -10.75 8.98
N TYR A 298 20.53 -10.66 7.80
CA TYR A 298 19.18 -11.12 7.52
C TYR A 298 19.20 -11.94 6.22
N PRO A 299 19.42 -13.27 6.30
CA PRO A 299 19.41 -14.10 5.12
C PRO A 299 18.07 -13.96 4.40
N PRO A 300 18.08 -13.78 3.06
CA PRO A 300 16.85 -13.67 2.30
C PRO A 300 16.02 -14.94 2.53
N ARG A 301 14.81 -14.78 3.01
CA ARG A 301 13.82 -15.83 2.89
C ARG A 301 13.33 -15.81 1.46
N THR A 302 13.49 -16.93 0.79
CA THR A 302 12.98 -17.18 -0.57
C THR A 302 11.47 -17.41 -0.59
N ASP A 303 10.81 -17.19 0.54
CA ASP A 303 9.39 -17.45 0.71
C ASP A 303 8.64 -16.17 0.28
N GLU A 304 7.93 -16.25 -0.81
CA GLU A 304 7.10 -15.22 -1.44
C GLU A 304 5.88 -14.83 -0.58
N LYS A 305 6.13 -14.25 0.60
CA LYS A 305 5.11 -13.95 1.61
C LYS A 305 4.92 -12.45 1.76
N ALA A 306 3.68 -12.00 1.64
CA ALA A 306 3.32 -10.65 2.05
C ALA A 306 3.16 -10.58 3.57
N LEU A 307 3.71 -9.53 4.18
CA LEU A 307 3.57 -9.25 5.59
C LEU A 307 2.43 -8.24 5.80
N LEU A 308 1.45 -8.64 6.61
CA LEU A 308 0.44 -7.73 7.15
C LEU A 308 0.70 -7.50 8.63
N VAL A 309 0.68 -6.25 9.05
CA VAL A 309 0.80 -5.87 10.47
C VAL A 309 -0.46 -5.10 10.88
N ARG A 310 -1.04 -5.47 12.01
CA ARG A 310 -2.12 -4.74 12.67
C ARG A 310 -1.65 -4.20 14.00
N ILE A 311 -1.83 -2.91 14.24
CA ILE A 311 -1.49 -2.25 15.49
C ILE A 311 -2.77 -1.60 16.06
N PRO A 312 -3.33 -2.11 17.15
CA PRO A 312 -4.57 -1.55 17.71
C PRO A 312 -4.36 -0.16 18.28
N PRO A 313 -5.43 0.66 18.39
CA PRO A 313 -5.33 1.96 19.02
C PRO A 313 -4.89 1.84 20.50
N ALA A 314 -4.14 2.82 20.97
CA ALA A 314 -3.81 2.97 22.39
C ALA A 314 -5.12 3.21 23.20
N LYS A 315 -5.17 2.63 24.40
CA LYS A 315 -6.35 2.75 25.27
C LYS A 315 -6.34 4.07 26.03
#